data_ec24dced67c056b866276cdafd824a7f
#
_entry.id   ec24dced67c056b866276cdafd824a7f
#
_cell.length_a   1.000
_cell.length_b   1.000
_cell.length_c   1.000
_cell.angle_alpha   90.00
_cell.angle_beta   90.00
_cell.angle_gamma   90.00
#
_symmetry.space_group_name_H-M   'P 1'
#
loop_
_entity.id
_entity.type
_entity.pdbx_description
1 polymer ?
#
loop_
_entity_poly.entity_id
_entity_poly.type
_entity_poly.pdbx_seq_one_letter_code
_entity_poly.pdbx_strand_id
1 'polypeptide(L)'
;MQAFSLGVVDWLVIASYFVIVLGLGFYLKRYTTNQDDYFLAGRRNSAWVAGLAFLSANLGALELLGMTGNTFKYGMYVAHFYWIGAIPAMLFLGIFMMPFYYSSRIKSIPGYLKLRFDEKTRVLNGIAFGVMTLLVSGINLYAMALVLRTFVGWDWNVSMWVSAITVAVYVGMSGLMSAIFTEIIQFFLIWFGLFLVSILGIIEIGSVKEILHRVPESFSTLWSTSGDASQNGMMITWAGIVLGLGFVLSFGYWTTDFLVVQRAFSAKNLRSARMTPVLASFFKMALPFIVILAGLIALVLSRDPGSGFALVQEGGQVNYDSALPLLIARYYPSGLIGLGVTALLAGFMAGQAGNISAFNTVWTYDIYKSVINKTASDAHLLWMGRVATVVGVVISIGTAYWAKSFPSIMDYMQAIFSWVNAPLFATMLLGMFVRWITPNGAFWGLLAGMGSSFFLFLAVKFQWISNSVITLSTSASDMAGNFWRAWWAWFICFALTIVISFFTEKKPESELVGLVKWLTPATDESDVPIMRKPQTWAIISVVVLVALNIYFW
;
A
#
# COMPACT_ATOMS: atom_id res chain seq x y z
N MET A 1 -26.95 -13.99 6.38
CA MET A 1 -26.27 -13.17 7.41
C MET A 1 -27.33 -12.53 8.27
N GLN A 2 -27.28 -12.70 9.60
CA GLN A 2 -28.05 -11.80 10.47
C GLN A 2 -27.43 -10.41 10.34
N ALA A 3 -28.21 -9.43 9.87
CA ALA A 3 -27.77 -8.04 9.88
C ALA A 3 -27.58 -7.61 11.35
N PHE A 4 -26.42 -7.12 11.69
CA PHE A 4 -26.19 -6.55 13.02
C PHE A 4 -26.96 -5.23 13.06
N SER A 5 -27.90 -5.08 13.98
CA SER A 5 -28.69 -3.86 14.09
C SER A 5 -27.85 -2.75 14.71
N LEU A 6 -27.43 -1.78 13.89
CA LEU A 6 -26.80 -0.55 14.36
C LEU A 6 -27.81 0.26 15.19
N GLY A 7 -27.43 0.59 16.43
CA GLY A 7 -28.23 1.46 17.29
C GLY A 7 -28.17 2.92 16.86
N VAL A 8 -29.01 3.75 17.47
CA VAL A 8 -29.02 5.20 17.21
C VAL A 8 -27.66 5.85 17.47
N VAL A 9 -26.97 5.41 18.54
CA VAL A 9 -25.63 5.94 18.89
C VAL A 9 -24.60 5.59 17.81
N ASP A 10 -24.65 4.38 17.24
CA ASP A 10 -23.77 3.95 16.16
C ASP A 10 -23.92 4.85 14.92
N TRP A 11 -25.18 5.13 14.54
CA TRP A 11 -25.50 6.03 13.44
C TRP A 11 -25.04 7.46 13.69
N LEU A 12 -25.16 7.96 14.93
CA LEU A 12 -24.67 9.29 15.30
C LEU A 12 -23.14 9.37 15.18
N VAL A 13 -22.41 8.34 15.58
CA VAL A 13 -20.94 8.27 15.44
C VAL A 13 -20.54 8.30 13.97
N ILE A 14 -21.16 7.45 13.14
CA ILE A 14 -20.91 7.38 11.68
C ILE A 14 -21.24 8.73 11.03
N ALA A 15 -22.41 9.31 11.30
CA ALA A 15 -22.82 10.59 10.73
C ALA A 15 -21.88 11.73 11.15
N SER A 16 -21.46 11.78 12.41
CA SER A 16 -20.52 12.77 12.93
C SER A 16 -19.18 12.74 12.18
N TYR A 17 -18.67 11.54 11.92
CA TYR A 17 -17.45 11.36 11.13
C TYR A 17 -17.60 11.96 9.71
N PHE A 18 -18.68 11.65 9.00
CA PHE A 18 -18.91 12.21 7.66
C PHE A 18 -19.05 13.73 7.68
N VAL A 19 -19.77 14.28 8.66
CA VAL A 19 -19.91 15.74 8.83
C VAL A 19 -18.54 16.39 9.06
N ILE A 20 -17.70 15.82 9.92
CA ILE A 20 -16.35 16.35 10.21
C ILE A 20 -15.47 16.29 8.96
N VAL A 21 -15.42 15.13 8.28
CA VAL A 21 -14.53 14.94 7.12
C VAL A 21 -14.97 15.80 5.93
N LEU A 22 -16.25 15.82 5.61
CA LEU A 22 -16.79 16.68 4.55
C LEU A 22 -16.65 18.16 4.90
N GLY A 23 -16.96 18.54 6.13
CA GLY A 23 -16.81 19.93 6.61
C GLY A 23 -15.36 20.40 6.53
N LEU A 24 -14.40 19.56 6.93
CA LEU A 24 -12.98 19.86 6.79
C LEU A 24 -12.56 19.97 5.32
N GLY A 25 -13.06 19.09 4.45
CA GLY A 25 -12.85 19.16 3.00
C GLY A 25 -13.31 20.50 2.40
N PHE A 26 -14.52 20.92 2.74
CA PHE A 26 -15.06 22.24 2.34
C PHE A 26 -14.23 23.40 2.90
N TYR A 27 -13.85 23.34 4.16
CA TYR A 27 -13.05 24.39 4.80
C TYR A 27 -11.68 24.53 4.15
N LEU A 28 -11.00 23.43 3.84
CA LEU A 28 -9.65 23.43 3.27
C LEU A 28 -9.63 23.73 1.77
N LYS A 29 -10.73 23.56 1.05
CA LYS A 29 -10.86 23.92 -0.37
C LYS A 29 -10.41 25.36 -0.66
N ARG A 30 -10.63 26.30 0.27
CA ARG A 30 -10.26 27.72 0.15
C ARG A 30 -8.73 27.94 0.10
N TYR A 31 -7.93 26.98 0.59
CA TYR A 31 -6.47 27.05 0.60
C TYR A 31 -5.84 26.39 -0.62
N THR A 32 -6.63 25.79 -1.49
CA THR A 32 -6.17 25.14 -2.73
C THR A 32 -6.37 26.12 -3.88
N THR A 33 -5.39 27.00 -4.11
CA THR A 33 -5.50 28.11 -5.06
C THR A 33 -4.77 27.84 -6.37
N ASN A 34 -3.79 26.94 -6.39
CA ASN A 34 -2.96 26.64 -7.55
C ASN A 34 -2.71 25.14 -7.70
N GLN A 35 -2.01 24.74 -8.77
CA GLN A 35 -1.69 23.34 -9.05
C GLN A 35 -0.84 22.70 -7.96
N ASP A 36 0.16 23.40 -7.44
CA ASP A 36 1.08 22.85 -6.43
C ASP A 36 0.33 22.62 -5.10
N ASP A 37 -0.66 23.46 -4.78
CA ASP A 37 -1.55 23.23 -3.63
C ASP A 37 -2.43 21.99 -3.86
N TYR A 38 -2.98 21.82 -5.07
CA TYR A 38 -3.89 20.71 -5.39
C TYR A 38 -3.16 19.35 -5.43
N PHE A 39 -2.00 19.26 -6.09
CA PHE A 39 -1.30 17.99 -6.33
C PHE A 39 -0.18 17.67 -5.33
N LEU A 40 0.40 18.68 -4.65
CA LEU A 40 1.54 18.53 -3.74
C LEU A 40 1.31 19.20 -2.36
N ALA A 41 0.10 19.65 -2.06
CA ALA A 41 -0.24 20.36 -0.83
C ALA A 41 0.72 21.54 -0.54
N GLY A 42 1.15 22.26 -1.59
CA GLY A 42 2.02 23.43 -1.51
C GLY A 42 3.41 23.19 -0.91
N ARG A 43 3.80 21.95 -0.66
CA ARG A 43 5.09 21.59 0.00
C ARG A 43 5.30 22.33 1.33
N ARG A 44 4.27 22.37 2.19
CA ARG A 44 4.28 23.13 3.47
C ARG A 44 4.23 22.26 4.72
N ASN A 45 4.05 20.94 4.56
CA ASN A 45 3.82 20.04 5.68
C ASN A 45 5.08 19.76 6.52
N SER A 46 4.90 19.65 7.83
CA SER A 46 5.94 19.15 8.72
C SER A 46 6.16 17.65 8.48
N ALA A 47 7.30 17.11 8.95
CA ALA A 47 7.58 15.69 8.87
C ALA A 47 6.52 14.83 9.60
N TRP A 48 5.95 15.31 10.71
CA TRP A 48 4.90 14.63 11.45
C TRP A 48 3.59 14.57 10.65
N VAL A 49 3.12 15.70 10.14
CA VAL A 49 1.91 15.77 9.33
C VAL A 49 2.05 14.88 8.09
N ALA A 50 3.16 15.01 7.37
CA ALA A 50 3.42 14.19 6.19
C ALA A 50 3.58 12.69 6.55
N GLY A 51 4.20 12.35 7.71
CA GLY A 51 4.42 10.97 8.17
C GLY A 51 3.13 10.27 8.59
N LEU A 52 2.25 10.95 9.33
CA LEU A 52 0.94 10.40 9.67
C LEU A 52 0.06 10.21 8.43
N ALA A 53 0.05 11.17 7.52
CA ALA A 53 -0.69 11.04 6.26
C ALA A 53 -0.09 9.95 5.36
N PHE A 54 1.25 9.83 5.27
CA PHE A 54 1.95 8.78 4.55
C PHE A 54 1.50 7.38 5.00
N LEU A 55 1.37 7.18 6.31
CA LEU A 55 0.91 5.92 6.85
C LEU A 55 -0.60 5.75 6.67
N SER A 56 -1.40 6.76 6.96
CA SER A 56 -2.86 6.70 6.86
C SER A 56 -3.34 6.37 5.45
N ALA A 57 -2.72 6.94 4.42
CA ALA A 57 -3.03 6.62 3.03
C ALA A 57 -2.80 5.12 2.70
N ASN A 58 -1.89 4.46 3.41
CA ASN A 58 -1.66 3.02 3.29
C ASN A 58 -2.65 2.19 4.13
N LEU A 59 -3.28 2.76 5.18
CA LEU A 59 -4.23 2.05 6.04
C LEU A 59 -5.60 1.82 5.38
N GLY A 60 -5.61 1.48 4.10
CA GLY A 60 -6.81 1.13 3.35
C GLY A 60 -7.29 -0.31 3.61
N ALA A 61 -8.16 -0.78 2.71
CA ALA A 61 -8.76 -2.11 2.80
C ALA A 61 -7.73 -3.25 2.84
N LEU A 62 -6.66 -3.12 2.05
CA LEU A 62 -5.57 -4.09 2.02
C LEU A 62 -4.92 -4.28 3.38
N GLU A 63 -4.67 -3.18 4.08
CA GLU A 63 -4.03 -3.22 5.38
C GLU A 63 -4.97 -3.78 6.45
N LEU A 64 -6.21 -3.33 6.47
CA LEU A 64 -7.14 -3.68 7.55
C LEU A 64 -7.79 -5.06 7.32
N LEU A 65 -8.49 -5.24 6.21
CA LEU A 65 -9.15 -6.51 5.92
C LEU A 65 -8.17 -7.54 5.36
N GLY A 66 -7.35 -7.14 4.38
CA GLY A 66 -6.44 -8.04 3.69
C GLY A 66 -5.40 -8.66 4.61
N MET A 67 -4.73 -7.87 5.48
CA MET A 67 -3.75 -8.43 6.41
C MET A 67 -4.38 -9.27 7.51
N THR A 68 -5.55 -8.88 8.02
CA THR A 68 -6.27 -9.69 9.02
C THR A 68 -6.72 -11.03 8.40
N GLY A 69 -7.31 -11.00 7.22
CA GLY A 69 -7.71 -12.21 6.47
C GLY A 69 -6.52 -13.08 6.08
N ASN A 70 -5.42 -12.48 5.65
CA ASN A 70 -4.19 -13.21 5.36
C ASN A 70 -3.60 -13.90 6.59
N THR A 71 -3.66 -13.23 7.76
CA THR A 71 -3.18 -13.85 9.00
C THR A 71 -4.05 -15.01 9.42
N PHE A 72 -5.36 -14.92 9.23
CA PHE A 72 -6.23 -16.08 9.40
C PHE A 72 -5.83 -17.24 8.49
N LYS A 73 -5.48 -16.95 7.23
CA LYS A 73 -5.13 -17.94 6.19
C LYS A 73 -3.71 -18.51 6.34
N TYR A 74 -2.74 -17.70 6.77
CA TYR A 74 -1.30 -18.02 6.70
C TYR A 74 -0.55 -17.88 8.04
N GLY A 75 -1.21 -17.45 9.10
CA GLY A 75 -0.60 -17.33 10.44
C GLY A 75 0.36 -16.17 10.60
N MET A 76 1.28 -16.31 11.56
CA MET A 76 2.24 -15.28 11.99
C MET A 76 3.22 -14.85 10.89
N TYR A 77 3.47 -15.69 9.88
CA TYR A 77 4.32 -15.38 8.73
C TYR A 77 3.90 -14.09 8.00
N VAL A 78 2.64 -13.68 8.09
CA VAL A 78 2.14 -12.42 7.53
C VAL A 78 2.81 -11.19 8.18
N ALA A 79 3.36 -11.30 9.39
CA ALA A 79 4.10 -10.20 10.03
C ALA A 79 5.36 -9.78 9.24
N HIS A 80 5.88 -10.64 8.36
CA HIS A 80 7.00 -10.31 7.48
C HIS A 80 6.69 -9.18 6.49
N PHE A 81 5.43 -8.94 6.13
CA PHE A 81 5.04 -7.77 5.34
C PHE A 81 5.46 -6.45 6.02
N TYR A 82 5.48 -6.45 7.35
CA TYR A 82 5.89 -5.30 8.17
C TYR A 82 7.39 -5.32 8.45
N TRP A 83 7.85 -6.36 9.13
CA TRP A 83 9.16 -6.37 9.78
C TRP A 83 10.31 -6.66 8.83
N ILE A 84 10.13 -7.50 7.84
CA ILE A 84 11.15 -7.74 6.79
C ILE A 84 10.89 -6.87 5.56
N GLY A 85 9.63 -6.55 5.29
CA GLY A 85 9.23 -5.80 4.10
C GLY A 85 9.19 -4.29 4.32
N ALA A 86 8.10 -3.79 4.92
CA ALA A 86 7.77 -2.37 4.94
C ALA A 86 8.83 -1.51 5.63
N ILE A 87 9.30 -1.91 6.84
CA ILE A 87 10.19 -1.08 7.64
C ILE A 87 11.52 -0.81 6.91
N PRO A 88 12.29 -1.84 6.45
CA PRO A 88 13.53 -1.60 5.71
C PRO A 88 13.32 -0.76 4.45
N ALA A 89 12.22 -0.99 3.72
CA ALA A 89 11.91 -0.25 2.51
C ALA A 89 11.58 1.23 2.78
N MET A 90 10.82 1.53 3.84
CA MET A 90 10.51 2.91 4.25
C MET A 90 11.78 3.66 4.68
N LEU A 91 12.68 2.99 5.44
CA LEU A 91 13.96 3.57 5.82
C LEU A 91 14.85 3.81 4.59
N PHE A 92 14.88 2.88 3.64
CA PHE A 92 15.60 3.02 2.39
C PHE A 92 15.06 4.19 1.56
N LEU A 93 13.74 4.35 1.44
CA LEU A 93 13.13 5.51 0.81
C LEU A 93 13.63 6.81 1.45
N GLY A 94 13.51 6.94 2.78
CA GLY A 94 13.86 8.18 3.49
C GLY A 94 15.34 8.54 3.42
N ILE A 95 16.21 7.55 3.57
CA ILE A 95 17.65 7.80 3.66
C ILE A 95 18.31 7.89 2.28
N PHE A 96 17.94 6.98 1.35
CA PHE A 96 18.68 6.83 0.10
C PHE A 96 17.98 7.40 -1.13
N MET A 97 16.64 7.30 -1.25
CA MET A 97 15.95 7.70 -2.48
C MET A 97 15.34 9.10 -2.40
N MET A 98 14.89 9.54 -1.22
CA MET A 98 14.23 10.83 -1.07
C MET A 98 15.12 12.03 -1.45
N PRO A 99 16.44 12.04 -1.24
CA PRO A 99 17.31 13.11 -1.74
C PRO A 99 17.15 13.35 -3.25
N PHE A 100 17.09 12.29 -4.05
CA PHE A 100 16.94 12.42 -5.52
C PHE A 100 15.53 12.88 -5.90
N TYR A 101 14.51 12.27 -5.31
CA TYR A 101 13.12 12.62 -5.58
C TYR A 101 12.79 14.07 -5.22
N TYR A 102 13.18 14.51 -4.03
CA TYR A 102 12.84 15.84 -3.54
C TYR A 102 13.64 16.95 -4.24
N SER A 103 14.95 16.73 -4.46
CA SER A 103 15.84 17.71 -5.09
C SER A 103 15.53 17.92 -6.57
N SER A 104 15.08 16.88 -7.29
CA SER A 104 14.67 16.99 -8.69
C SER A 104 13.30 17.67 -8.89
N ARG A 105 12.62 18.06 -7.80
CA ARG A 105 11.32 18.76 -7.79
C ARG A 105 10.25 18.12 -8.67
N ILE A 106 10.31 16.82 -8.82
CA ILE A 106 9.33 16.06 -9.58
C ILE A 106 7.93 16.18 -8.96
N LYS A 107 6.91 15.96 -9.79
CA LYS A 107 5.50 15.94 -9.38
C LYS A 107 4.94 14.51 -9.30
N SER A 108 5.68 13.54 -9.85
CA SER A 108 5.29 12.11 -9.90
C SER A 108 6.53 11.22 -10.04
N ILE A 109 6.40 9.93 -9.78
CA ILE A 109 7.47 8.94 -10.02
C ILE A 109 7.77 8.78 -11.53
N PRO A 110 6.77 8.68 -12.43
CA PRO A 110 7.05 8.71 -13.88
C PRO A 110 7.81 9.96 -14.32
N GLY A 111 7.57 11.11 -13.66
CA GLY A 111 8.31 12.34 -13.91
C GLY A 111 9.82 12.21 -13.64
N TYR A 112 10.23 11.45 -12.62
CA TYR A 112 11.65 11.15 -12.39
C TYR A 112 12.23 10.30 -13.53
N LEU A 113 11.49 9.29 -14.00
CA LEU A 113 11.93 8.42 -15.10
C LEU A 113 12.18 9.23 -16.38
N LYS A 114 11.36 10.25 -16.66
CA LYS A 114 11.63 11.17 -17.77
C LYS A 114 12.97 11.89 -17.63
N LEU A 115 13.23 12.49 -16.45
CA LEU A 115 14.46 13.21 -16.21
C LEU A 115 15.68 12.30 -16.32
N ARG A 116 15.60 11.12 -15.72
CA ARG A 116 16.69 10.16 -15.68
C ARG A 116 16.91 9.43 -17.03
N PHE A 117 15.83 9.07 -17.69
CA PHE A 117 15.84 8.28 -18.92
C PHE A 117 15.23 9.04 -20.09
N ASP A 118 13.96 8.80 -20.40
CA ASP A 118 13.26 9.43 -21.52
C ASP A 118 11.74 9.48 -21.32
N GLU A 119 11.07 10.08 -22.32
CA GLU A 119 9.62 10.21 -22.35
C GLU A 119 8.91 8.85 -22.50
N LYS A 120 9.51 7.88 -23.24
CA LYS A 120 8.91 6.55 -23.47
C LYS A 120 8.81 5.78 -22.15
N THR A 121 9.88 5.78 -21.36
CA THR A 121 9.93 5.14 -20.05
C THR A 121 8.94 5.78 -19.06
N ARG A 122 8.78 7.12 -19.10
CA ARG A 122 7.76 7.84 -18.34
C ARG A 122 6.36 7.39 -18.67
N VAL A 123 6.02 7.38 -19.96
CA VAL A 123 4.66 7.03 -20.45
C VAL A 123 4.33 5.57 -20.14
N LEU A 124 5.28 4.66 -20.38
CA LEU A 124 5.10 3.24 -20.04
C LEU A 124 4.76 3.06 -18.56
N ASN A 125 5.55 3.67 -17.67
CA ASN A 125 5.28 3.60 -16.24
C ASN A 125 3.98 4.32 -15.86
N GLY A 126 3.70 5.48 -16.45
CA GLY A 126 2.47 6.24 -16.21
C GLY A 126 1.21 5.44 -16.52
N ILE A 127 1.19 4.72 -17.64
CA ILE A 127 0.08 3.84 -18.03
C ILE A 127 -0.04 2.67 -17.05
N ALA A 128 1.07 1.96 -16.79
CA ALA A 128 1.07 0.81 -15.88
C ALA A 128 0.63 1.18 -14.46
N PHE A 129 1.15 2.29 -13.93
CA PHE A 129 0.77 2.83 -12.63
C PHE A 129 -0.70 3.28 -12.60
N GLY A 130 -1.17 3.94 -13.66
CA GLY A 130 -2.58 4.35 -13.78
C GLY A 130 -3.54 3.15 -13.74
N VAL A 131 -3.24 2.08 -14.47
CA VAL A 131 -4.02 0.84 -14.42
C VAL A 131 -3.96 0.21 -13.03
N MET A 132 -2.78 0.09 -12.44
CA MET A 132 -2.59 -0.46 -11.11
C MET A 132 -3.42 0.28 -10.06
N THR A 133 -3.36 1.60 -10.01
CA THR A 133 -4.10 2.41 -9.01
C THR A 133 -5.61 2.30 -9.15
N LEU A 134 -6.14 2.13 -10.37
CA LEU A 134 -7.56 1.90 -10.60
C LEU A 134 -8.00 0.50 -10.12
N LEU A 135 -7.16 -0.52 -10.31
CA LEU A 135 -7.42 -1.87 -9.79
C LEU A 135 -7.42 -1.87 -8.25
N VAL A 136 -6.46 -1.19 -7.62
CA VAL A 136 -6.39 -1.02 -6.15
C VAL A 136 -7.56 -0.20 -5.61
N SER A 137 -7.95 0.82 -6.35
CA SER A 137 -9.09 1.67 -6.02
C SER A 137 -10.39 0.86 -5.90
N GLY A 138 -10.59 -0.13 -6.78
CA GLY A 138 -11.71 -1.05 -6.72
C GLY A 138 -11.73 -1.90 -5.44
N ILE A 139 -10.57 -2.27 -4.90
CA ILE A 139 -10.48 -3.01 -3.64
C ILE A 139 -11.06 -2.20 -2.47
N ASN A 140 -10.74 -0.92 -2.38
CA ASN A 140 -11.28 -0.08 -1.32
C ASN A 140 -12.80 0.08 -1.44
N LEU A 141 -13.35 0.20 -2.66
CA LEU A 141 -14.80 0.21 -2.88
C LEU A 141 -15.45 -1.13 -2.51
N TYR A 142 -14.84 -2.25 -2.89
CA TYR A 142 -15.28 -3.58 -2.49
C TYR A 142 -15.34 -3.71 -0.96
N ALA A 143 -14.29 -3.27 -0.26
CA ALA A 143 -14.22 -3.35 1.19
C ALA A 143 -15.28 -2.47 1.87
N MET A 144 -15.53 -1.25 1.35
CA MET A 144 -16.61 -0.39 1.83
C MET A 144 -17.96 -1.08 1.66
N ALA A 145 -18.21 -1.68 0.50
CA ALA A 145 -19.45 -2.41 0.23
C ALA A 145 -19.60 -3.63 1.14
N LEU A 146 -18.51 -4.36 1.42
CA LEU A 146 -18.52 -5.49 2.35
C LEU A 146 -18.92 -5.07 3.77
N VAL A 147 -18.37 -3.95 4.26
CA VAL A 147 -18.71 -3.39 5.59
C VAL A 147 -20.16 -2.95 5.65
N LEU A 148 -20.64 -2.20 4.65
CA LEU A 148 -22.05 -1.79 4.59
C LEU A 148 -23.01 -2.99 4.54
N ARG A 149 -22.66 -4.02 3.76
CA ARG A 149 -23.44 -5.25 3.72
C ARG A 149 -23.44 -5.97 5.06
N THR A 150 -22.29 -6.06 5.73
CA THR A 150 -22.16 -6.79 7.01
C THR A 150 -22.93 -6.12 8.14
N PHE A 151 -22.81 -4.79 8.27
CA PHE A 151 -23.36 -4.07 9.43
C PHE A 151 -24.73 -3.43 9.16
N VAL A 152 -25.00 -3.02 7.90
CA VAL A 152 -26.25 -2.33 7.54
C VAL A 152 -27.23 -3.30 6.88
N GLY A 153 -26.74 -4.43 6.35
CA GLY A 153 -27.58 -5.43 5.68
C GLY A 153 -28.01 -5.03 4.26
N TRP A 154 -27.39 -4.02 3.65
CA TRP A 154 -27.74 -3.58 2.31
C TRP A 154 -27.36 -4.60 1.24
N ASP A 155 -28.12 -4.58 0.13
CA ASP A 155 -27.73 -5.32 -1.07
C ASP A 155 -26.35 -4.90 -1.56
N TRP A 156 -25.68 -5.83 -2.24
CA TRP A 156 -24.32 -5.64 -2.70
C TRP A 156 -24.18 -4.46 -3.68
N ASN A 157 -25.12 -4.34 -4.63
CA ASN A 157 -25.09 -3.27 -5.60
C ASN A 157 -25.35 -1.91 -4.95
N VAL A 158 -26.32 -1.84 -4.04
CA VAL A 158 -26.62 -0.61 -3.27
C VAL A 158 -25.38 -0.19 -2.49
N SER A 159 -24.76 -1.11 -1.75
CA SER A 159 -23.54 -0.85 -0.97
C SER A 159 -22.40 -0.34 -1.84
N MET A 160 -22.20 -0.92 -3.02
CA MET A 160 -21.16 -0.54 -3.99
C MET A 160 -21.39 0.88 -4.53
N TRP A 161 -22.60 1.18 -5.00
CA TRP A 161 -22.91 2.49 -5.58
C TRP A 161 -22.90 3.61 -4.53
N VAL A 162 -23.44 3.36 -3.33
CA VAL A 162 -23.37 4.34 -2.23
C VAL A 162 -21.92 4.64 -1.85
N SER A 163 -21.08 3.60 -1.74
CA SER A 163 -19.64 3.77 -1.49
C SER A 163 -18.96 4.60 -2.58
N ALA A 164 -19.22 4.30 -3.84
CA ALA A 164 -18.64 5.02 -4.98
C ALA A 164 -19.07 6.51 -5.02
N ILE A 165 -20.35 6.80 -4.81
CA ILE A 165 -20.85 8.18 -4.77
C ILE A 165 -20.23 8.96 -3.61
N THR A 166 -20.17 8.34 -2.41
CA THR A 166 -19.55 8.95 -1.22
C THR A 166 -18.10 9.34 -1.50
N VAL A 167 -17.34 8.43 -2.10
CA VAL A 167 -15.93 8.68 -2.44
C VAL A 167 -15.81 9.75 -3.54
N ALA A 168 -16.64 9.70 -4.58
CA ALA A 168 -16.60 10.69 -5.66
C ALA A 168 -16.82 12.12 -5.14
N VAL A 169 -17.79 12.30 -4.22
CA VAL A 169 -18.04 13.59 -3.56
C VAL A 169 -16.84 14.01 -2.71
N TYR A 170 -16.34 13.09 -1.87
CA TYR A 170 -15.24 13.38 -0.95
C TYR A 170 -13.93 13.73 -1.69
N VAL A 171 -13.51 12.90 -2.64
CA VAL A 171 -12.22 13.08 -3.35
C VAL A 171 -12.29 14.21 -4.37
N GLY A 172 -13.42 14.35 -5.09
CA GLY A 172 -13.58 15.38 -6.14
C GLY A 172 -13.49 16.81 -5.63
N MET A 173 -13.79 17.03 -4.34
CA MET A 173 -13.81 18.36 -3.73
C MET A 173 -12.47 18.82 -3.18
N SER A 174 -11.56 17.91 -2.83
CA SER A 174 -10.59 18.22 -1.78
C SER A 174 -9.14 18.41 -2.25
N GLY A 175 -8.65 17.82 -3.31
CA GLY A 175 -7.20 17.83 -3.64
C GLY A 175 -6.34 17.24 -2.51
N LEU A 176 -5.00 17.22 -2.68
CA LEU A 176 -4.09 16.58 -1.74
C LEU A 176 -4.01 17.26 -0.37
N MET A 177 -4.15 18.59 -0.31
CA MET A 177 -4.10 19.32 0.97
C MET A 177 -5.20 18.84 1.93
N SER A 178 -6.42 18.76 1.45
CA SER A 178 -7.55 18.28 2.26
C SER A 178 -7.41 16.79 2.59
N ALA A 179 -6.94 15.97 1.64
CA ALA A 179 -6.68 14.55 1.87
C ALA A 179 -5.70 14.34 3.05
N ILE A 180 -4.58 15.06 3.10
CA ILE A 180 -3.58 14.94 4.16
C ILE A 180 -4.18 15.24 5.55
N PHE A 181 -4.96 16.29 5.69
CA PHE A 181 -5.55 16.64 6.99
C PHE A 181 -6.66 15.67 7.42
N THR A 182 -7.47 15.18 6.49
CA THR A 182 -8.46 14.14 6.80
C THR A 182 -7.79 12.81 7.12
N GLU A 183 -6.69 12.46 6.44
CA GLU A 183 -5.89 11.26 6.71
C GLU A 183 -5.31 11.23 8.14
N ILE A 184 -4.97 12.38 8.71
CA ILE A 184 -4.52 12.46 10.12
C ILE A 184 -5.66 12.10 11.07
N ILE A 185 -6.87 12.63 10.87
CA ILE A 185 -8.04 12.28 11.68
C ILE A 185 -8.35 10.79 11.53
N GLN A 186 -8.32 10.29 10.29
CA GLN A 186 -8.54 8.88 9.97
C GLN A 186 -7.50 7.98 10.62
N PHE A 187 -6.23 8.39 10.66
CA PHE A 187 -5.17 7.67 11.36
C PHE A 187 -5.55 7.39 12.82
N PHE A 188 -5.88 8.42 13.58
CA PHE A 188 -6.26 8.25 14.99
C PHE A 188 -7.53 7.42 15.15
N LEU A 189 -8.51 7.63 14.28
CA LEU A 189 -9.76 6.88 14.33
C LEU A 189 -9.54 5.38 14.08
N ILE A 190 -8.69 5.02 13.12
CA ILE A 190 -8.33 3.64 12.83
C ILE A 190 -7.60 3.01 14.02
N TRP A 191 -6.61 3.71 14.56
CA TRP A 191 -5.85 3.21 15.68
C TRP A 191 -6.71 2.96 16.91
N PHE A 192 -7.47 3.96 17.36
CA PHE A 192 -8.33 3.82 18.54
C PHE A 192 -9.54 2.92 18.28
N GLY A 193 -10.08 2.95 17.08
CA GLY A 193 -11.27 2.16 16.74
C GLY A 193 -11.00 0.67 16.52
N LEU A 194 -9.78 0.25 16.14
CA LEU A 194 -9.49 -1.14 15.82
C LEU A 194 -8.55 -1.83 16.81
N PHE A 195 -7.69 -1.10 17.52
CA PHE A 195 -6.80 -1.70 18.51
C PHE A 195 -7.57 -2.39 19.64
N LEU A 196 -8.76 -1.90 19.97
CA LEU A 196 -9.63 -2.46 20.99
C LEU A 196 -10.10 -3.90 20.64
N VAL A 197 -10.23 -4.25 19.36
CA VAL A 197 -10.56 -5.63 18.92
C VAL A 197 -9.53 -6.62 19.45
N SER A 198 -8.25 -6.30 19.28
CA SER A 198 -7.16 -7.16 19.74
C SER A 198 -7.10 -7.25 21.27
N ILE A 199 -7.35 -6.15 21.97
CA ILE A 199 -7.39 -6.14 23.46
C ILE A 199 -8.52 -7.05 23.97
N LEU A 200 -9.73 -6.91 23.43
CA LEU A 200 -10.88 -7.72 23.84
C LEU A 200 -10.67 -9.20 23.51
N GLY A 201 -10.07 -9.51 22.36
CA GLY A 201 -9.71 -10.88 22.01
C GLY A 201 -8.66 -11.50 22.93
N ILE A 202 -7.66 -10.71 23.38
CA ILE A 202 -6.69 -11.17 24.38
C ILE A 202 -7.39 -11.46 25.71
N ILE A 203 -8.32 -10.60 26.13
CA ILE A 203 -9.08 -10.80 27.38
C ILE A 203 -9.92 -12.07 27.32
N GLU A 204 -10.59 -12.35 26.17
CA GLU A 204 -11.41 -13.57 26.01
C GLU A 204 -10.54 -14.83 26.01
N ILE A 205 -9.41 -14.84 25.32
CA ILE A 205 -8.58 -16.04 25.16
C ILE A 205 -7.60 -16.23 26.32
N GLY A 206 -7.18 -15.12 26.98
CA GLY A 206 -6.35 -15.10 28.17
C GLY A 206 -5.00 -14.39 27.98
N SER A 207 -4.26 -14.64 26.90
CA SER A 207 -2.98 -13.97 26.63
C SER A 207 -2.53 -14.16 25.18
N VAL A 208 -1.58 -13.35 24.72
CA VAL A 208 -0.94 -13.54 23.40
C VAL A 208 -0.24 -14.90 23.32
N LYS A 209 0.38 -15.36 24.41
CA LYS A 209 1.01 -16.68 24.47
C LYS A 209 -0.02 -17.80 24.27
N GLU A 210 -1.18 -17.68 24.91
CA GLU A 210 -2.27 -18.65 24.75
C GLU A 210 -2.84 -18.64 23.32
N ILE A 211 -2.97 -17.48 22.69
CA ILE A 211 -3.37 -17.38 21.28
C ILE A 211 -2.40 -18.17 20.40
N LEU A 212 -1.08 -17.98 20.56
CA LEU A 212 -0.06 -18.68 19.80
C LEU A 212 -0.04 -20.19 20.08
N HIS A 213 -0.40 -20.62 21.28
CA HIS A 213 -0.51 -22.04 21.62
C HIS A 213 -1.72 -22.75 21.02
N ARG A 214 -2.84 -22.03 20.79
CA ARG A 214 -4.07 -22.59 20.23
C ARG A 214 -4.09 -22.67 18.70
N VAL A 215 -3.14 -22.01 18.03
CA VAL A 215 -2.98 -22.15 16.57
C VAL A 215 -1.99 -23.26 16.26
N PRO A 216 -2.00 -23.86 15.04
CA PRO A 216 -0.99 -24.84 14.65
C PRO A 216 0.42 -24.26 14.74
N GLU A 217 1.41 -25.10 15.01
CA GLU A 217 2.82 -24.69 15.10
C GLU A 217 3.29 -23.95 13.84
N SER A 218 2.91 -24.42 12.65
CA SER A 218 3.22 -23.74 11.37
C SER A 218 2.60 -22.35 11.22
N PHE A 219 1.64 -21.97 12.08
CA PHE A 219 0.97 -20.65 12.11
C PHE A 219 1.42 -19.75 13.25
N SER A 220 2.10 -20.30 14.26
CA SER A 220 2.49 -19.58 15.48
C SER A 220 3.89 -18.97 15.42
N THR A 221 4.75 -19.44 14.54
CA THR A 221 6.15 -19.00 14.41
C THR A 221 6.34 -17.93 13.37
N LEU A 222 7.22 -16.97 13.64
CA LEU A 222 7.61 -15.95 12.67
C LEU A 222 8.60 -16.53 11.63
N TRP A 223 9.54 -17.37 12.08
CA TRP A 223 10.51 -18.04 11.23
C TRP A 223 10.45 -19.56 11.40
N SER A 224 10.51 -20.30 10.32
CA SER A 224 10.70 -21.75 10.40
C SER A 224 12.18 -22.08 10.60
N THR A 225 12.47 -23.03 11.49
CA THR A 225 13.85 -23.39 11.87
C THR A 225 14.66 -23.96 10.70
N SER A 226 14.04 -24.71 9.80
CA SER A 226 14.71 -25.30 8.62
C SER A 226 14.65 -24.42 7.37
N GLY A 227 13.82 -23.38 7.37
CA GLY A 227 13.54 -22.57 6.17
C GLY A 227 12.74 -23.30 5.08
N ASP A 228 12.23 -24.50 5.37
CA ASP A 228 11.40 -25.28 4.46
C ASP A 228 10.01 -24.69 4.32
N ALA A 229 9.49 -24.66 3.09
CA ALA A 229 8.15 -24.16 2.77
C ALA A 229 7.03 -24.95 3.47
N SER A 230 7.20 -26.23 3.73
CA SER A 230 6.18 -27.08 4.38
C SER A 230 5.96 -26.76 5.85
N GLN A 231 6.88 -26.04 6.50
CA GLN A 231 6.85 -25.76 7.94
C GLN A 231 6.16 -24.47 8.32
N ASN A 232 5.64 -23.71 7.37
CA ASN A 232 4.90 -22.47 7.67
C ASN A 232 3.58 -22.42 6.91
N GLY A 233 2.61 -21.70 7.49
CA GLY A 233 1.26 -21.58 6.92
C GLY A 233 1.22 -20.95 5.53
N MET A 234 2.21 -20.14 5.17
CA MET A 234 2.31 -19.50 3.85
C MET A 234 2.93 -20.42 2.78
N MET A 235 3.48 -21.58 3.18
CA MET A 235 4.14 -22.53 2.29
C MET A 235 5.22 -21.85 1.40
N ILE A 236 6.11 -21.11 2.02
CA ILE A 236 7.17 -20.38 1.34
C ILE A 236 8.53 -20.61 2.01
N THR A 237 9.57 -20.71 1.20
CA THR A 237 10.95 -20.74 1.70
C THR A 237 11.36 -19.37 2.26
N TRP A 238 12.30 -19.34 3.21
CA TRP A 238 12.82 -18.07 3.73
C TRP A 238 13.43 -17.18 2.62
N ALA A 239 13.99 -17.78 1.56
CA ALA A 239 14.49 -17.05 0.40
C ALA A 239 13.35 -16.30 -0.33
N GLY A 240 12.17 -16.92 -0.46
CA GLY A 240 10.99 -16.26 -1.03
C GLY A 240 10.49 -15.08 -0.17
N ILE A 241 10.58 -15.20 1.17
CA ILE A 241 10.27 -14.09 2.08
C ILE A 241 11.28 -12.94 1.91
N VAL A 242 12.58 -13.23 2.00
CA VAL A 242 13.62 -12.19 1.98
C VAL A 242 13.74 -11.54 0.60
N LEU A 243 13.80 -12.33 -0.46
CA LEU A 243 14.00 -11.83 -1.82
C LEU A 243 12.69 -11.33 -2.45
N GLY A 244 11.64 -12.13 -2.43
CA GLY A 244 10.37 -11.82 -3.09
C GLY A 244 9.57 -10.76 -2.35
N LEU A 245 9.21 -11.02 -1.10
CA LEU A 245 8.44 -10.07 -0.29
C LEU A 245 9.32 -8.93 0.22
N GLY A 246 10.39 -9.25 0.96
CA GLY A 246 11.22 -8.26 1.65
C GLY A 246 11.88 -7.29 0.68
N PHE A 247 12.75 -7.81 -0.18
CA PHE A 247 13.54 -6.95 -1.07
C PHE A 247 12.76 -6.42 -2.26
N VAL A 248 12.00 -7.26 -2.99
CA VAL A 248 11.39 -6.82 -4.25
C VAL A 248 10.04 -6.13 -4.04
N LEU A 249 9.04 -6.83 -3.50
CA LEU A 249 7.69 -6.29 -3.42
C LEU A 249 7.59 -5.10 -2.48
N SER A 250 8.18 -5.23 -1.29
CA SER A 250 8.09 -4.16 -0.29
C SER A 250 8.89 -2.93 -0.69
N PHE A 251 10.13 -3.10 -1.17
CA PHE A 251 10.87 -1.95 -1.69
C PHE A 251 10.18 -1.37 -2.92
N GLY A 252 9.67 -2.20 -3.83
CA GLY A 252 8.88 -1.75 -4.96
C GLY A 252 7.71 -0.86 -4.53
N TYR A 253 6.87 -1.34 -3.62
CA TYR A 253 5.73 -0.57 -3.13
C TYR A 253 6.16 0.70 -2.38
N TRP A 254 6.93 0.56 -1.29
CA TRP A 254 7.23 1.71 -0.41
C TRP A 254 8.11 2.78 -1.04
N THR A 255 8.90 2.46 -2.06
CA THR A 255 9.81 3.41 -2.69
C THR A 255 9.34 3.97 -4.01
N THR A 256 8.44 3.29 -4.72
CA THR A 256 8.03 3.67 -6.07
C THR A 256 6.52 3.86 -6.24
N ASP A 257 5.69 3.42 -5.29
CA ASP A 257 4.25 3.69 -5.36
C ASP A 257 3.98 5.16 -5.02
N PHE A 258 3.44 5.89 -6.01
CA PHE A 258 3.22 7.31 -5.88
C PHE A 258 2.14 7.66 -4.86
N LEU A 259 1.22 6.73 -4.54
CA LEU A 259 0.23 6.92 -3.48
C LEU A 259 0.89 7.34 -2.17
N VAL A 260 1.92 6.61 -1.73
CA VAL A 260 2.60 6.89 -0.45
C VAL A 260 3.68 7.96 -0.60
N VAL A 261 4.49 7.89 -1.65
CA VAL A 261 5.61 8.81 -1.88
C VAL A 261 5.13 10.27 -2.06
N GLN A 262 3.95 10.49 -2.62
CA GLN A 262 3.33 11.81 -2.79
C GLN A 262 3.23 12.58 -1.47
N ARG A 263 2.93 11.89 -0.35
CA ARG A 263 2.85 12.53 0.99
C ARG A 263 4.22 13.04 1.43
N ALA A 264 5.29 12.31 1.15
CA ALA A 264 6.65 12.79 1.45
C ALA A 264 7.03 14.01 0.59
N PHE A 265 6.54 14.10 -0.64
CA PHE A 265 6.75 15.30 -1.49
C PHE A 265 6.05 16.55 -0.96
N SER A 266 5.00 16.42 -0.15
CA SER A 266 4.29 17.54 0.47
C SER A 266 5.08 18.21 1.59
N ALA A 267 6.18 17.63 2.03
CA ALA A 267 7.02 18.13 3.13
C ALA A 267 7.71 19.45 2.79
N LYS A 268 7.90 20.33 3.78
CA LYS A 268 8.39 21.70 3.61
C LYS A 268 9.87 21.81 3.19
N ASN A 269 10.66 20.80 3.43
CA ASN A 269 12.08 20.76 3.06
C ASN A 269 12.58 19.31 2.96
N LEU A 270 13.79 19.13 2.40
CA LEU A 270 14.39 17.81 2.17
C LEU A 270 14.50 16.98 3.47
N ARG A 271 14.92 17.60 4.59
CA ARG A 271 15.01 16.89 5.88
C ARG A 271 13.65 16.38 6.33
N SER A 272 12.61 17.19 6.24
CA SER A 272 11.23 16.77 6.57
C SER A 272 10.76 15.67 5.63
N ALA A 273 11.07 15.73 4.33
CA ALA A 273 10.74 14.70 3.36
C ALA A 273 11.42 13.36 3.68
N ARG A 274 12.71 13.38 4.03
CA ARG A 274 13.48 12.21 4.46
C ARG A 274 12.95 11.62 5.77
N MET A 275 12.58 12.48 6.73
CA MET A 275 12.05 12.08 8.03
C MET A 275 10.63 11.48 7.92
N THR A 276 9.84 11.83 6.92
CA THR A 276 8.46 11.37 6.72
C THR A 276 8.33 9.83 6.78
N PRO A 277 8.98 9.04 5.90
CA PRO A 277 8.88 7.59 5.96
C PRO A 277 9.59 6.99 7.19
N VAL A 278 10.62 7.64 7.72
CA VAL A 278 11.31 7.19 8.94
C VAL A 278 10.40 7.29 10.16
N LEU A 279 9.66 8.39 10.35
CA LEU A 279 8.67 8.51 11.42
C LEU A 279 7.51 7.54 11.25
N ALA A 280 7.02 7.40 10.02
CA ALA A 280 5.94 6.47 9.71
C ALA A 280 6.32 5.00 10.02
N SER A 281 7.61 4.62 9.91
CA SER A 281 8.07 3.26 10.18
C SER A 281 7.82 2.82 11.63
N PHE A 282 7.89 3.71 12.61
CA PHE A 282 7.61 3.38 14.03
C PHE A 282 6.15 2.97 14.24
N PHE A 283 5.23 3.71 13.67
CA PHE A 283 3.81 3.34 13.74
C PHE A 283 3.55 2.06 12.93
N LYS A 284 4.22 1.89 11.77
CA LYS A 284 4.08 0.69 10.95
C LYS A 284 4.54 -0.57 11.69
N MET A 285 5.57 -0.49 12.56
CA MET A 285 6.01 -1.60 13.41
C MET A 285 4.93 -2.10 14.38
N ALA A 286 4.06 -1.22 14.84
CA ALA A 286 3.02 -1.54 15.81
C ALA A 286 1.71 -2.05 15.16
N LEU A 287 1.54 -1.90 13.83
CA LEU A 287 0.33 -2.38 13.14
C LEU A 287 0.06 -3.88 13.27
N PRO A 288 1.07 -4.79 13.34
CA PRO A 288 0.82 -6.20 13.62
C PRO A 288 -0.04 -6.45 14.85
N PHE A 289 0.03 -5.61 15.89
CA PHE A 289 -0.82 -5.73 17.07
C PHE A 289 -2.30 -5.41 16.80
N ILE A 290 -2.61 -4.73 15.69
CA ILE A 290 -3.99 -4.45 15.27
C ILE A 290 -4.50 -5.54 14.33
N VAL A 291 -3.74 -5.88 13.28
CA VAL A 291 -4.25 -6.72 12.18
C VAL A 291 -3.77 -8.17 12.25
N ILE A 292 -2.51 -8.43 12.64
CA ILE A 292 -2.00 -9.80 12.77
C ILE A 292 -2.65 -10.49 13.97
N LEU A 293 -2.64 -9.81 15.12
CA LEU A 293 -3.23 -10.37 16.32
C LEU A 293 -4.74 -10.61 16.15
N ALA A 294 -5.47 -9.68 15.52
CA ALA A 294 -6.89 -9.89 15.19
C ALA A 294 -7.09 -11.11 14.27
N GLY A 295 -6.24 -11.32 13.26
CA GLY A 295 -6.31 -12.50 12.39
C GLY A 295 -6.06 -13.82 13.13
N LEU A 296 -5.10 -13.85 14.06
CA LEU A 296 -4.84 -15.02 14.92
C LEU A 296 -6.00 -15.26 15.89
N ILE A 297 -6.59 -14.23 16.48
CA ILE A 297 -7.78 -14.33 17.33
C ILE A 297 -8.94 -14.94 16.54
N ALA A 298 -9.21 -14.44 15.33
CA ALA A 298 -10.24 -15.01 14.47
C ALA A 298 -9.99 -16.48 14.16
N LEU A 299 -8.74 -16.87 13.92
CA LEU A 299 -8.34 -18.26 13.66
C LEU A 299 -8.59 -19.15 14.88
N VAL A 300 -8.21 -18.72 16.09
CA VAL A 300 -8.45 -19.46 17.35
C VAL A 300 -9.94 -19.65 17.56
N LEU A 301 -10.73 -18.58 17.43
CA LEU A 301 -12.18 -18.63 17.61
C LEU A 301 -12.86 -19.54 16.58
N SER A 302 -12.42 -19.53 15.33
CA SER A 302 -13.01 -20.38 14.28
C SER A 302 -12.75 -21.87 14.50
N ARG A 303 -11.75 -22.23 15.28
CA ARG A 303 -11.38 -23.61 15.64
C ARG A 303 -12.03 -24.09 16.93
N ASP A 304 -12.58 -23.18 17.71
CA ASP A 304 -13.33 -23.50 18.92
C ASP A 304 -14.83 -23.66 18.59
N PRO A 305 -15.39 -24.90 18.58
CA PRO A 305 -16.80 -25.11 18.28
C PRO A 305 -17.74 -24.37 19.24
N GLY A 306 -17.29 -24.09 20.48
CA GLY A 306 -18.06 -23.37 21.49
C GLY A 306 -18.14 -21.87 21.23
N SER A 307 -17.25 -21.32 20.41
CA SER A 307 -17.19 -19.88 20.13
C SER A 307 -18.33 -19.35 19.29
N GLY A 308 -18.91 -20.19 18.43
CA GLY A 308 -19.90 -19.79 17.41
C GLY A 308 -19.34 -18.85 16.32
N PHE A 309 -18.03 -18.67 16.24
CA PHE A 309 -17.38 -17.80 15.26
C PHE A 309 -17.04 -18.57 13.98
N ALA A 310 -17.52 -18.09 12.85
CA ALA A 310 -17.19 -18.63 11.52
C ALA A 310 -17.11 -17.52 10.50
N LEU A 311 -16.15 -17.63 9.57
CA LEU A 311 -16.04 -16.69 8.45
C LEU A 311 -17.19 -16.86 7.46
N VAL A 312 -17.49 -15.78 6.75
CA VAL A 312 -18.52 -15.79 5.70
C VAL A 312 -18.09 -16.72 4.57
N GLN A 313 -19.04 -17.53 4.07
CA GLN A 313 -18.85 -18.31 2.85
C GLN A 313 -19.63 -17.67 1.70
N GLU A 314 -18.98 -17.48 0.57
CA GLU A 314 -19.58 -16.95 -0.66
C GLU A 314 -19.23 -17.90 -1.82
N GLY A 315 -20.27 -18.40 -2.53
CA GLY A 315 -20.05 -19.33 -3.64
C GLY A 315 -19.29 -20.62 -3.29
N GLY A 316 -19.37 -21.07 -2.03
CA GLY A 316 -18.65 -22.25 -1.54
C GLY A 316 -17.19 -22.00 -1.15
N GLN A 317 -16.73 -20.75 -1.22
CA GLN A 317 -15.38 -20.35 -0.79
C GLN A 317 -15.45 -19.50 0.48
N VAL A 318 -14.42 -19.63 1.34
CA VAL A 318 -14.28 -18.81 2.54
C VAL A 318 -13.85 -17.40 2.14
N ASN A 319 -14.60 -16.40 2.59
CA ASN A 319 -14.22 -14.99 2.43
C ASN A 319 -13.36 -14.56 3.63
N TYR A 320 -12.05 -14.57 3.45
CA TYR A 320 -11.09 -14.22 4.50
C TYR A 320 -11.18 -12.75 4.91
N ASP A 321 -11.60 -11.85 4.02
CA ASP A 321 -11.73 -10.41 4.28
C ASP A 321 -12.84 -10.10 5.30
N SER A 322 -13.72 -11.06 5.58
CA SER A 322 -14.77 -10.94 6.60
C SER A 322 -14.28 -11.05 8.06
N ALA A 323 -13.03 -11.47 8.29
CA ALA A 323 -12.51 -11.75 9.63
C ALA A 323 -12.60 -10.53 10.57
N LEU A 324 -12.06 -9.38 10.18
CA LEU A 324 -12.05 -8.18 11.02
C LEU A 324 -13.47 -7.59 11.26
N PRO A 325 -14.34 -7.44 10.24
CA PRO A 325 -15.73 -7.04 10.46
C PRO A 325 -16.48 -7.94 11.44
N LEU A 326 -16.30 -9.26 11.36
CA LEU A 326 -16.96 -10.21 12.27
C LEU A 326 -16.42 -10.12 13.71
N LEU A 327 -15.12 -9.86 13.89
CA LEU A 327 -14.57 -9.61 15.23
C LEU A 327 -15.11 -8.31 15.84
N ILE A 328 -15.24 -7.24 15.05
CA ILE A 328 -15.88 -5.99 15.51
C ILE A 328 -17.32 -6.28 15.94
N ALA A 329 -18.08 -7.01 15.13
CA ALA A 329 -19.45 -7.38 15.43
C ALA A 329 -19.58 -8.24 16.71
N ARG A 330 -18.57 -9.10 17.00
CA ARG A 330 -18.54 -9.93 18.22
C ARG A 330 -18.22 -9.12 19.47
N TYR A 331 -17.22 -8.26 19.39
CA TYR A 331 -16.65 -7.65 20.59
C TYR A 331 -17.25 -6.29 20.96
N TYR A 332 -17.80 -5.57 20.00
CA TYR A 332 -18.24 -4.21 20.25
C TYR A 332 -19.73 -4.17 20.63
N PRO A 333 -20.06 -3.63 21.80
CA PRO A 333 -21.44 -3.32 22.14
C PRO A 333 -21.95 -2.14 21.30
N SER A 334 -23.28 -1.92 21.32
CA SER A 334 -23.92 -0.75 20.70
C SER A 334 -23.21 0.54 21.12
N GLY A 335 -22.97 1.44 20.19
CA GLY A 335 -22.15 2.66 20.34
C GLY A 335 -20.69 2.45 19.96
N LEU A 336 -20.04 1.36 20.33
CA LEU A 336 -18.68 1.01 19.88
C LEU A 336 -18.66 0.34 18.50
N ILE A 337 -19.72 -0.37 18.11
CA ILE A 337 -19.86 -0.88 16.72
C ILE A 337 -19.75 0.29 15.74
N GLY A 338 -20.45 1.39 16.01
CA GLY A 338 -20.37 2.62 15.20
C GLY A 338 -18.95 3.14 15.06
N LEU A 339 -18.14 3.12 16.13
CA LEU A 339 -16.74 3.51 16.09
C LEU A 339 -15.89 2.54 15.22
N GLY A 340 -16.07 1.24 15.38
CA GLY A 340 -15.37 0.21 14.59
C GLY A 340 -15.71 0.32 13.09
N VAL A 341 -16.99 0.43 12.76
CA VAL A 341 -17.47 0.64 11.37
C VAL A 341 -16.88 1.92 10.79
N THR A 342 -16.92 3.01 11.56
CA THR A 342 -16.37 4.30 11.15
C THR A 342 -14.86 4.20 10.91
N ALA A 343 -14.12 3.49 11.76
CA ALA A 343 -12.68 3.27 11.60
C ALA A 343 -12.36 2.51 10.31
N LEU A 344 -13.14 1.47 9.97
CA LEU A 344 -12.99 0.75 8.71
C LEU A 344 -13.29 1.66 7.50
N LEU A 345 -14.42 2.35 7.51
CA LEU A 345 -14.81 3.26 6.44
C LEU A 345 -13.77 4.38 6.27
N ALA A 346 -13.25 4.92 7.38
CA ALA A 346 -12.20 5.93 7.37
C ALA A 346 -10.93 5.43 6.66
N GLY A 347 -10.48 4.22 6.98
CA GLY A 347 -9.33 3.59 6.33
C GLY A 347 -9.55 3.42 4.82
N PHE A 348 -10.69 2.89 4.43
CA PHE A 348 -10.98 2.64 3.01
C PHE A 348 -11.13 3.94 2.22
N MET A 349 -11.74 4.98 2.82
CA MET A 349 -11.81 6.31 2.23
C MET A 349 -10.43 6.96 2.09
N ALA A 350 -9.54 6.79 3.09
CA ALA A 350 -8.15 7.27 3.00
C ALA A 350 -7.39 6.59 1.86
N GLY A 351 -7.44 5.25 1.80
CA GLY A 351 -6.83 4.47 0.72
C GLY A 351 -7.39 4.83 -0.66
N GLN A 352 -8.71 4.99 -0.76
CA GLN A 352 -9.37 5.39 -2.00
C GLN A 352 -8.96 6.78 -2.45
N ALA A 353 -8.99 7.77 -1.54
CA ALA A 353 -8.57 9.13 -1.82
C ALA A 353 -7.11 9.18 -2.28
N GLY A 354 -6.26 8.38 -1.65
CA GLY A 354 -4.86 8.23 -2.02
C GLY A 354 -4.67 7.71 -3.43
N ASN A 355 -5.33 6.60 -3.77
CA ASN A 355 -5.23 5.98 -5.09
C ASN A 355 -5.74 6.92 -6.20
N ILE A 356 -6.92 7.52 -6.01
CA ILE A 356 -7.50 8.43 -7.00
C ILE A 356 -6.66 9.71 -7.14
N SER A 357 -6.08 10.23 -6.05
CA SER A 357 -5.18 11.39 -6.11
C SER A 357 -3.89 11.06 -6.88
N ALA A 358 -3.31 9.89 -6.64
CA ALA A 358 -2.14 9.43 -7.37
C ALA A 358 -2.46 9.20 -8.85
N PHE A 359 -3.57 8.52 -9.16
CA PHE A 359 -4.04 8.32 -10.53
C PHE A 359 -4.24 9.64 -11.27
N ASN A 360 -4.99 10.58 -10.70
CA ASN A 360 -5.28 11.84 -11.37
C ASN A 360 -4.01 12.67 -11.62
N THR A 361 -3.03 12.64 -10.71
CA THR A 361 -1.76 13.33 -10.88
C THR A 361 -0.96 12.74 -12.03
N VAL A 362 -0.78 11.42 -12.04
CA VAL A 362 -0.04 10.71 -13.10
C VAL A 362 -0.75 10.84 -14.45
N TRP A 363 -2.07 10.67 -14.50
CA TRP A 363 -2.85 10.87 -15.71
C TRP A 363 -2.68 12.29 -16.26
N THR A 364 -2.87 13.31 -15.41
CA THR A 364 -2.85 14.71 -15.83
C THR A 364 -1.48 15.16 -16.31
N TYR A 365 -0.42 14.84 -15.56
CA TYR A 365 0.93 15.33 -15.88
C TYR A 365 1.72 14.40 -16.78
N ASP A 366 1.65 13.09 -16.55
CA ASP A 366 2.53 12.14 -17.22
C ASP A 366 1.95 11.57 -18.50
N ILE A 367 0.63 11.60 -18.65
CA ILE A 367 -0.05 11.13 -19.86
C ILE A 367 -0.67 12.30 -20.61
N TYR A 368 -1.63 13.02 -20.01
CA TYR A 368 -2.40 14.02 -20.73
C TYR A 368 -1.54 15.20 -21.18
N LYS A 369 -0.85 15.87 -20.25
CA LYS A 369 0.02 17.02 -20.59
C LYS A 369 1.19 16.65 -21.47
N SER A 370 1.74 15.44 -21.32
CA SER A 370 2.96 15.05 -22.03
C SER A 370 2.70 14.54 -23.45
N VAL A 371 1.59 13.81 -23.64
CA VAL A 371 1.32 13.10 -24.91
C VAL A 371 0.16 13.75 -25.66
N ILE A 372 -0.93 14.11 -24.96
CA ILE A 372 -2.18 14.52 -25.59
C ILE A 372 -2.23 16.04 -25.82
N ASN A 373 -1.99 16.86 -24.79
CA ASN A 373 -2.06 18.32 -24.88
C ASN A 373 -0.88 19.00 -24.19
N LYS A 374 0.21 19.18 -24.93
CA LYS A 374 1.48 19.75 -24.41
C LYS A 374 1.38 21.23 -24.04
N THR A 375 0.39 21.95 -24.56
CA THR A 375 0.21 23.39 -24.36
C THR A 375 -0.94 23.70 -23.38
N ALA A 376 -1.47 22.69 -22.70
CA ALA A 376 -2.56 22.86 -21.77
C ALA A 376 -2.23 23.90 -20.66
N SER A 377 -3.15 24.86 -20.47
CA SER A 377 -3.05 25.87 -19.43
C SER A 377 -3.24 25.24 -18.03
N ASP A 378 -2.79 25.94 -17.00
CA ASP A 378 -2.92 25.51 -15.61
C ASP A 378 -4.39 25.28 -15.20
N ALA A 379 -5.30 26.16 -15.64
CA ALA A 379 -6.73 26.00 -15.39
C ALA A 379 -7.29 24.75 -16.07
N HIS A 380 -6.85 24.44 -17.30
CA HIS A 380 -7.24 23.24 -18.02
C HIS A 380 -6.73 21.96 -17.33
N LEU A 381 -5.49 21.96 -16.82
CA LEU A 381 -4.94 20.83 -16.09
C LEU A 381 -5.67 20.58 -14.75
N LEU A 382 -6.09 21.62 -14.04
CA LEU A 382 -6.94 21.48 -12.86
C LEU A 382 -8.31 20.87 -13.20
N TRP A 383 -8.91 21.31 -14.31
CA TRP A 383 -10.16 20.74 -14.81
C TRP A 383 -9.98 19.27 -15.20
N MET A 384 -8.90 18.94 -15.93
CA MET A 384 -8.58 17.56 -16.32
C MET A 384 -8.36 16.67 -15.08
N GLY A 385 -7.69 17.14 -14.04
CA GLY A 385 -7.52 16.41 -12.79
C GLY A 385 -8.86 16.06 -12.12
N ARG A 386 -9.84 16.98 -12.13
CA ARG A 386 -11.20 16.71 -11.62
C ARG A 386 -11.93 15.68 -12.49
N VAL A 387 -11.83 15.79 -13.81
CA VAL A 387 -12.41 14.81 -14.75
C VAL A 387 -11.78 13.42 -14.52
N ALA A 388 -10.46 13.36 -14.42
CA ALA A 388 -9.74 12.12 -14.14
C ALA A 388 -10.17 11.48 -12.81
N THR A 389 -10.43 12.31 -11.77
CA THR A 389 -10.97 11.83 -10.50
C THR A 389 -12.31 11.11 -10.67
N VAL A 390 -13.26 11.75 -11.35
CA VAL A 390 -14.61 11.18 -11.57
C VAL A 390 -14.52 9.91 -12.42
N VAL A 391 -13.79 9.96 -13.53
CA VAL A 391 -13.56 8.80 -14.41
C VAL A 391 -12.88 7.66 -13.65
N GLY A 392 -11.88 7.96 -12.83
CA GLY A 392 -11.19 6.99 -12.00
C GLY A 392 -12.13 6.27 -11.01
N VAL A 393 -13.03 7.00 -10.35
CA VAL A 393 -14.04 6.39 -9.46
C VAL A 393 -15.01 5.50 -10.24
N VAL A 394 -15.48 5.94 -11.41
CA VAL A 394 -16.39 5.12 -12.26
C VAL A 394 -15.70 3.82 -12.69
N ILE A 395 -14.46 3.88 -13.16
CA ILE A 395 -13.70 2.66 -13.51
C ILE A 395 -13.50 1.77 -12.28
N SER A 396 -13.27 2.36 -11.10
CA SER A 396 -13.09 1.61 -9.86
C SER A 396 -14.33 0.80 -9.45
N ILE A 397 -15.52 1.17 -9.87
CA ILE A 397 -16.73 0.36 -9.68
C ILE A 397 -16.59 -0.97 -10.43
N GLY A 398 -16.19 -0.94 -11.69
CA GLY A 398 -15.96 -2.16 -12.49
C GLY A 398 -14.87 -3.05 -11.88
N THR A 399 -13.76 -2.45 -11.44
CA THR A 399 -12.66 -3.21 -10.81
C THR A 399 -13.03 -3.73 -9.42
N ALA A 400 -13.98 -3.11 -8.71
CA ALA A 400 -14.51 -3.60 -7.44
C ALA A 400 -15.35 -4.88 -7.62
N TYR A 401 -16.15 -4.96 -8.69
CA TYR A 401 -16.86 -6.20 -9.04
C TYR A 401 -15.88 -7.33 -9.40
N TRP A 402 -14.76 -6.99 -10.03
CA TRP A 402 -13.73 -7.98 -10.32
C TRP A 402 -13.00 -8.43 -9.03
N ALA A 403 -12.66 -7.51 -8.12
CA ALA A 403 -12.07 -7.84 -6.84
C ALA A 403 -12.91 -8.83 -6.01
N LYS A 404 -14.23 -8.72 -6.08
CA LYS A 404 -15.18 -9.65 -5.44
C LYS A 404 -14.99 -11.12 -5.89
N SER A 405 -14.44 -11.39 -7.06
CA SER A 405 -14.24 -12.76 -7.56
C SER A 405 -13.05 -13.48 -6.93
N PHE A 406 -12.28 -12.81 -6.08
CA PHE A 406 -11.14 -13.39 -5.37
C PHE A 406 -11.50 -13.72 -3.92
N PRO A 407 -11.01 -14.84 -3.37
CA PRO A 407 -11.26 -15.23 -1.97
C PRO A 407 -10.52 -14.34 -0.97
N SER A 408 -9.46 -13.63 -1.41
CA SER A 408 -8.67 -12.69 -0.63
C SER A 408 -8.22 -11.52 -1.51
N ILE A 409 -8.51 -10.30 -1.06
CA ILE A 409 -8.03 -9.07 -1.73
C ILE A 409 -6.50 -8.97 -1.72
N MET A 410 -5.85 -9.61 -0.76
CA MET A 410 -4.39 -9.58 -0.64
C MET A 410 -3.69 -10.41 -1.72
N ASP A 411 -4.20 -11.62 -2.02
CA ASP A 411 -3.67 -12.46 -3.10
C ASP A 411 -3.79 -11.74 -4.46
N TYR A 412 -4.95 -11.12 -4.72
CA TYR A 412 -5.17 -10.28 -5.89
C TYR A 412 -4.17 -9.14 -6.00
N MET A 413 -3.94 -8.45 -4.89
CA MET A 413 -3.09 -7.27 -4.85
C MET A 413 -1.61 -7.58 -5.05
N GLN A 414 -1.11 -8.67 -4.44
CA GLN A 414 0.28 -9.07 -4.62
C GLN A 414 0.58 -9.48 -6.06
N ALA A 415 -0.41 -10.07 -6.76
CA ALA A 415 -0.28 -10.32 -8.18
C ALA A 415 -0.06 -9.03 -8.97
N ILE A 416 -0.88 -7.99 -8.73
CA ILE A 416 -0.77 -6.68 -9.42
C ILE A 416 0.56 -5.98 -9.09
N PHE A 417 0.98 -5.99 -7.82
CA PHE A 417 2.26 -5.39 -7.43
C PHE A 417 3.46 -6.09 -8.07
N SER A 418 3.36 -7.40 -8.30
CA SER A 418 4.41 -8.13 -9.01
C SER A 418 4.55 -7.69 -10.48
N TRP A 419 3.46 -7.21 -11.11
CA TRP A 419 3.51 -6.75 -12.51
C TRP A 419 4.12 -5.35 -12.66
N VAL A 420 3.85 -4.44 -11.73
CA VAL A 420 4.19 -3.01 -11.88
C VAL A 420 5.31 -2.60 -10.94
N ASN A 421 5.15 -2.80 -9.63
CA ASN A 421 6.09 -2.26 -8.65
C ASN A 421 7.43 -3.00 -8.64
N ALA A 422 7.43 -4.32 -8.87
CA ALA A 422 8.66 -5.10 -8.85
C ALA A 422 9.64 -4.70 -9.96
N PRO A 423 9.27 -4.69 -11.26
CA PRO A 423 10.17 -4.24 -12.32
C PRO A 423 10.48 -2.74 -12.25
N LEU A 424 9.52 -1.91 -11.81
CA LEU A 424 9.77 -0.50 -11.60
C LEU A 424 10.87 -0.27 -10.55
N PHE A 425 10.88 -1.02 -9.46
CA PHE A 425 11.92 -0.94 -8.44
C PHE A 425 13.31 -1.25 -9.03
N ALA A 426 13.45 -2.28 -9.89
CA ALA A 426 14.70 -2.58 -10.58
C ALA A 426 15.18 -1.38 -11.43
N THR A 427 14.27 -0.79 -12.21
CA THR A 427 14.56 0.38 -13.05
C THR A 427 14.97 1.59 -12.22
N MET A 428 14.29 1.86 -11.11
CA MET A 428 14.60 2.97 -10.22
C MET A 428 15.92 2.77 -9.47
N LEU A 429 16.18 1.57 -8.97
CA LEU A 429 17.42 1.21 -8.29
C LEU A 429 18.63 1.43 -9.23
N LEU A 430 18.56 0.86 -10.43
CA LEU A 430 19.60 1.07 -11.45
C LEU A 430 19.72 2.53 -11.87
N GLY A 431 18.60 3.22 -12.04
CA GLY A 431 18.55 4.62 -12.45
C GLY A 431 19.22 5.56 -11.44
N MET A 432 19.02 5.34 -10.15
CA MET A 432 19.57 6.21 -9.09
C MET A 432 21.00 5.88 -8.70
N PHE A 433 21.40 4.61 -8.80
CA PHE A 433 22.69 4.18 -8.26
C PHE A 433 23.74 3.83 -9.33
N VAL A 434 23.32 3.66 -10.60
CA VAL A 434 24.22 3.27 -11.70
C VAL A 434 24.18 4.29 -12.83
N ARG A 435 25.27 5.05 -13.00
CA ARG A 435 25.34 6.18 -13.93
C ARG A 435 25.25 5.83 -15.42
N TRP A 436 25.75 4.65 -15.80
CA TRP A 436 25.87 4.23 -17.20
C TRP A 436 24.63 3.55 -17.78
N ILE A 437 23.57 3.38 -17.01
CA ILE A 437 22.30 2.83 -17.49
C ILE A 437 21.67 3.78 -18.51
N THR A 438 21.25 3.20 -19.63
CA THR A 438 20.72 3.94 -20.79
C THR A 438 19.20 4.03 -20.79
N PRO A 439 18.61 5.01 -21.49
CA PRO A 439 17.16 5.10 -21.67
C PRO A 439 16.54 3.85 -22.32
N ASN A 440 17.19 3.32 -23.37
CA ASN A 440 16.72 2.11 -24.04
C ASN A 440 16.78 0.88 -23.15
N GLY A 441 17.85 0.74 -22.33
CA GLY A 441 17.96 -0.32 -21.35
C GLY A 441 16.81 -0.26 -20.33
N ALA A 442 16.53 0.93 -19.80
CA ALA A 442 15.45 1.13 -18.84
C ALA A 442 14.07 0.84 -19.43
N PHE A 443 13.78 1.32 -20.64
CA PHE A 443 12.49 1.09 -21.29
C PHE A 443 12.22 -0.39 -21.57
N TRP A 444 13.14 -1.06 -22.27
CA TRP A 444 12.95 -2.46 -22.64
C TRP A 444 13.04 -3.41 -21.46
N GLY A 445 13.92 -3.12 -20.47
CA GLY A 445 14.00 -3.87 -19.22
C GLY A 445 12.69 -3.78 -18.43
N LEU A 446 12.13 -2.57 -18.29
CA LEU A 446 10.87 -2.35 -17.60
C LEU A 446 9.71 -3.07 -18.31
N LEU A 447 9.61 -2.94 -19.62
CA LEU A 447 8.58 -3.60 -20.43
C LEU A 447 8.67 -5.15 -20.32
N ALA A 448 9.88 -5.69 -20.42
CA ALA A 448 10.11 -7.12 -20.32
C ALA A 448 9.81 -7.65 -18.91
N GLY A 449 10.18 -6.90 -17.85
CA GLY A 449 9.85 -7.25 -16.48
C GLY A 449 8.35 -7.29 -16.22
N MET A 450 7.61 -6.28 -16.68
CA MET A 450 6.15 -6.25 -16.59
C MET A 450 5.52 -7.41 -17.39
N GLY A 451 5.97 -7.61 -18.63
CA GLY A 451 5.48 -8.66 -19.51
C GLY A 451 5.75 -10.07 -18.98
N SER A 452 6.94 -10.31 -18.40
CA SER A 452 7.29 -11.60 -17.81
C SER A 452 6.44 -11.95 -16.61
N SER A 453 6.18 -10.99 -15.70
CA SER A 453 5.31 -11.23 -14.55
C SER A 453 3.88 -11.56 -14.96
N PHE A 454 3.34 -10.80 -15.92
CA PHE A 454 2.01 -11.06 -16.46
C PHE A 454 1.93 -12.41 -17.19
N PHE A 455 2.93 -12.74 -18.00
CA PHE A 455 3.04 -14.04 -18.64
C PHE A 455 3.08 -15.19 -17.65
N LEU A 456 3.93 -15.10 -16.61
CA LEU A 456 4.03 -16.13 -15.57
C LEU A 456 2.70 -16.29 -14.80
N PHE A 457 1.97 -15.18 -14.55
CA PHE A 457 0.64 -15.25 -13.96
C PHE A 457 -0.34 -16.05 -14.82
N LEU A 458 -0.40 -15.76 -16.13
CA LEU A 458 -1.26 -16.48 -17.05
C LEU A 458 -0.82 -17.95 -17.19
N ALA A 459 0.49 -18.21 -17.27
CA ALA A 459 1.04 -19.54 -17.43
C ALA A 459 0.68 -20.47 -16.26
N VAL A 460 0.70 -19.95 -15.01
CA VAL A 460 0.24 -20.70 -13.83
C VAL A 460 -1.28 -20.84 -13.83
N LYS A 461 -2.03 -19.76 -14.14
CA LYS A 461 -3.49 -19.77 -14.14
C LYS A 461 -4.07 -20.77 -15.14
N PHE A 462 -3.45 -20.88 -16.33
CA PHE A 462 -3.85 -21.83 -17.38
C PHE A 462 -3.11 -23.18 -17.30
N GLN A 463 -2.36 -23.41 -16.21
CA GLN A 463 -1.63 -24.66 -15.97
C GLN A 463 -0.59 -25.02 -17.05
N TRP A 464 -0.05 -24.04 -17.78
CA TRP A 464 1.07 -24.24 -18.71
C TRP A 464 2.37 -24.51 -17.97
N ILE A 465 2.53 -23.90 -16.78
CA ILE A 465 3.67 -24.06 -15.88
C ILE A 465 3.13 -24.30 -14.48
N SER A 466 3.70 -25.29 -13.78
CA SER A 466 3.37 -25.52 -12.37
C SER A 466 3.90 -24.39 -11.49
N ASN A 467 3.13 -24.01 -10.47
CA ASN A 467 3.56 -23.05 -9.46
C ASN A 467 4.87 -23.47 -8.77
N SER A 468 5.11 -24.78 -8.61
CA SER A 468 6.35 -25.34 -8.05
C SER A 468 7.61 -24.95 -8.82
N VAL A 469 7.54 -24.82 -10.15
CA VAL A 469 8.67 -24.38 -10.99
C VAL A 469 9.04 -22.94 -10.68
N ILE A 470 8.04 -22.05 -10.52
CA ILE A 470 8.27 -20.63 -10.25
C ILE A 470 8.80 -20.42 -8.84
N THR A 471 8.26 -21.17 -7.87
CA THR A 471 8.59 -21.03 -6.45
C THR A 471 9.81 -21.82 -6.01
N LEU A 472 10.38 -22.64 -6.91
CA LEU A 472 11.50 -23.54 -6.61
C LEU A 472 11.19 -24.46 -5.40
N SER A 473 9.93 -24.82 -5.21
CA SER A 473 9.45 -25.64 -4.10
C SER A 473 8.28 -26.51 -4.54
N THR A 474 8.21 -27.73 -4.03
CA THR A 474 7.08 -28.64 -4.28
C THR A 474 5.82 -28.25 -3.51
N SER A 475 5.98 -27.54 -2.39
CA SER A 475 4.89 -27.02 -1.56
C SER A 475 4.89 -25.50 -1.67
N ALA A 476 3.86 -24.91 -2.29
CA ALA A 476 3.77 -23.46 -2.45
C ALA A 476 2.32 -22.98 -2.48
N SER A 477 2.01 -21.98 -1.67
CA SER A 477 0.74 -21.26 -1.73
C SER A 477 0.68 -20.30 -2.93
N ASP A 478 -0.51 -19.77 -3.24
CA ASP A 478 -0.66 -18.69 -4.23
C ASP A 478 0.14 -17.45 -3.86
N MET A 479 0.21 -17.13 -2.55
CA MET A 479 1.00 -16.01 -2.03
C MET A 479 2.50 -16.22 -2.29
N ALA A 480 3.02 -17.43 -2.05
CA ALA A 480 4.40 -17.77 -2.38
C ALA A 480 4.67 -17.61 -3.89
N GLY A 481 3.73 -18.04 -4.73
CA GLY A 481 3.79 -17.83 -6.19
C GLY A 481 3.86 -16.35 -6.56
N ASN A 482 3.10 -15.47 -5.90
CA ASN A 482 3.12 -14.02 -6.12
C ASN A 482 4.51 -13.42 -5.78
N PHE A 483 5.12 -13.83 -4.67
CA PHE A 483 6.43 -13.31 -4.25
C PHE A 483 7.55 -13.74 -5.20
N TRP A 484 7.54 -14.97 -5.64
CA TRP A 484 8.53 -15.47 -6.59
C TRP A 484 8.33 -14.89 -7.99
N ARG A 485 7.09 -14.67 -8.44
CA ARG A 485 6.83 -13.93 -9.70
C ARG A 485 7.39 -12.51 -9.65
N ALA A 486 7.24 -11.83 -8.52
CA ALA A 486 7.82 -10.50 -8.32
C ALA A 486 9.35 -10.55 -8.42
N TRP A 487 9.99 -11.54 -7.78
CA TRP A 487 11.43 -11.74 -7.88
C TRP A 487 11.88 -11.97 -9.33
N TRP A 488 11.21 -12.86 -10.07
CA TRP A 488 11.54 -13.11 -11.47
C TRP A 488 11.34 -11.88 -12.35
N ALA A 489 10.25 -11.14 -12.16
CA ALA A 489 9.99 -9.91 -12.88
C ALA A 489 11.07 -8.85 -12.63
N TRP A 490 11.46 -8.69 -11.37
CA TRP A 490 12.55 -7.80 -10.96
C TRP A 490 13.88 -8.23 -11.59
N PHE A 491 14.21 -9.51 -11.48
CA PHE A 491 15.47 -10.05 -12.00
C PHE A 491 15.58 -9.91 -13.53
N ILE A 492 14.52 -10.23 -14.26
CA ILE A 492 14.47 -10.08 -15.72
C ILE A 492 14.61 -8.61 -16.12
N CYS A 493 13.86 -7.72 -15.46
CA CYS A 493 14.00 -6.28 -15.67
C CYS A 493 15.44 -5.80 -15.40
N PHE A 494 16.00 -6.17 -14.25
CA PHE A 494 17.35 -5.78 -13.84
C PHE A 494 18.41 -6.27 -14.84
N ALA A 495 18.40 -7.56 -15.18
CA ALA A 495 19.37 -8.16 -16.08
C ALA A 495 19.28 -7.56 -17.51
N LEU A 496 18.07 -7.46 -18.06
CA LEU A 496 17.88 -6.91 -19.41
C LEU A 496 18.21 -5.42 -19.47
N THR A 497 17.89 -4.64 -18.44
CA THR A 497 18.29 -3.23 -18.36
C THR A 497 19.81 -3.11 -18.45
N ILE A 498 20.56 -3.92 -17.71
CA ILE A 498 22.03 -3.94 -17.77
C ILE A 498 22.53 -4.35 -19.13
N VAL A 499 22.08 -5.50 -19.64
CA VAL A 499 22.54 -6.05 -20.92
C VAL A 499 22.31 -5.08 -22.07
N ILE A 500 21.10 -4.52 -22.19
CA ILE A 500 20.76 -3.58 -23.26
C ILE A 500 21.56 -2.28 -23.13
N SER A 501 21.85 -1.85 -21.89
CA SER A 501 22.65 -0.64 -21.66
C SER A 501 24.10 -0.76 -22.10
N PHE A 502 24.66 -1.95 -22.23
CA PHE A 502 25.99 -2.14 -22.83
C PHE A 502 26.03 -1.85 -24.32
N PHE A 503 24.91 -2.00 -25.02
CA PHE A 503 24.83 -1.89 -26.47
C PHE A 503 24.12 -0.62 -26.95
N THR A 504 23.72 0.27 -26.05
CA THR A 504 22.95 1.48 -26.39
C THR A 504 23.60 2.74 -25.86
N GLU A 505 23.26 3.90 -26.44
CA GLU A 505 23.85 5.19 -26.11
C GLU A 505 23.51 5.66 -24.69
N LYS A 506 24.53 6.15 -24.00
CA LYS A 506 24.43 6.70 -22.63
C LYS A 506 24.03 8.16 -22.67
N LYS A 507 23.28 8.62 -21.67
CA LYS A 507 23.06 10.05 -21.46
C LYS A 507 24.35 10.75 -21.02
N PRO A 508 24.58 12.02 -21.42
CA PRO A 508 25.68 12.83 -20.90
C PRO A 508 25.60 12.97 -19.38
N GLU A 509 26.73 12.89 -18.69
CA GLU A 509 26.77 13.02 -17.23
C GLU A 509 26.25 14.39 -16.73
N SER A 510 26.35 15.43 -17.54
CA SER A 510 25.81 16.77 -17.24
C SER A 510 24.28 16.76 -17.05
N GLU A 511 23.57 15.90 -17.76
CA GLU A 511 22.10 15.73 -17.61
C GLU A 511 21.71 14.87 -16.40
N LEU A 512 22.66 14.17 -15.79
CA LEU A 512 22.43 13.24 -14.68
C LEU A 512 22.74 13.85 -13.30
N VAL A 513 23.24 15.08 -13.27
CA VAL A 513 23.51 15.81 -12.01
C VAL A 513 22.21 15.99 -11.22
N GLY A 514 22.22 15.61 -9.95
CA GLY A 514 21.04 15.64 -9.08
C GLY A 514 20.10 14.43 -9.23
N LEU A 515 20.34 13.55 -10.22
CA LEU A 515 19.51 12.37 -10.48
C LEU A 515 20.20 11.05 -10.13
N VAL A 516 21.52 11.04 -10.05
CA VAL A 516 22.33 9.84 -9.78
C VAL A 516 23.22 10.08 -8.56
N LYS A 517 23.34 9.08 -7.68
CA LYS A 517 24.02 9.19 -6.40
C LYS A 517 25.44 9.79 -6.51
N TRP A 518 26.22 9.33 -7.47
CA TRP A 518 27.63 9.71 -7.62
C TRP A 518 27.84 11.09 -8.24
N LEU A 519 26.78 11.67 -8.80
CA LEU A 519 26.77 13.00 -9.44
C LEU A 519 25.93 14.00 -8.64
N THR A 520 25.46 13.61 -7.45
CA THR A 520 24.64 14.47 -6.58
C THR A 520 25.47 14.84 -5.36
N PRO A 521 25.63 16.14 -5.05
CA PRO A 521 26.33 16.56 -3.84
C PRO A 521 25.69 15.96 -2.59
N ALA A 522 26.52 15.51 -1.66
CA ALA A 522 26.03 15.05 -0.36
C ALA A 522 25.37 16.23 0.39
N THR A 523 24.25 15.98 1.03
CA THR A 523 23.61 16.98 1.90
C THR A 523 24.50 17.18 3.13
N ASP A 524 25.05 18.37 3.33
CA ASP A 524 25.76 18.69 4.55
C ASP A 524 24.78 18.80 5.72
N GLU A 525 24.98 17.94 6.72
CA GLU A 525 24.18 17.88 7.95
C GLU A 525 25.11 18.01 9.19
N SER A 526 26.33 18.56 9.04
CA SER A 526 27.30 18.71 10.13
C SER A 526 26.73 19.47 11.33
N ASP A 527 26.04 20.58 11.06
CA ASP A 527 25.49 21.49 12.07
C ASP A 527 24.14 21.05 12.65
N VAL A 528 23.63 19.89 12.21
CA VAL A 528 22.33 19.41 12.66
C VAL A 528 22.47 18.58 13.92
N PRO A 529 21.73 18.89 15.02
CA PRO A 529 21.71 18.04 16.21
C PRO A 529 21.36 16.58 15.88
N ILE A 530 22.06 15.62 16.50
CA ILE A 530 21.91 14.18 16.24
C ILE A 530 20.46 13.74 16.23
N MET A 531 19.66 14.18 17.22
CA MET A 531 18.24 13.83 17.35
C MET A 531 17.32 14.42 16.26
N ARG A 532 17.84 15.34 15.44
CA ARG A 532 17.10 15.88 14.29
C ARG A 532 17.53 15.27 12.96
N LYS A 533 18.53 14.37 12.95
CA LYS A 533 19.00 13.67 11.76
C LYS A 533 18.09 12.49 11.44
N PRO A 534 17.59 12.34 10.21
CA PRO A 534 16.80 11.17 9.80
C PRO A 534 17.53 9.84 10.01
N GLN A 535 18.85 9.82 9.84
CA GLN A 535 19.70 8.66 10.02
C GLN A 535 19.65 8.10 11.44
N THR A 536 19.64 8.98 12.46
CA THR A 536 19.56 8.56 13.87
C THR A 536 18.28 7.79 14.15
N TRP A 537 17.15 8.31 13.68
CA TRP A 537 15.85 7.63 13.86
C TRP A 537 15.74 6.36 13.01
N ALA A 538 16.36 6.34 11.84
CA ALA A 538 16.45 5.13 11.02
C ALA A 538 17.24 4.01 11.74
N ILE A 539 18.37 4.33 12.38
CA ILE A 539 19.15 3.37 13.17
C ILE A 539 18.32 2.86 14.36
N ILE A 540 17.65 3.74 15.10
CA ILE A 540 16.77 3.35 16.22
C ILE A 540 15.67 2.40 15.71
N SER A 541 15.06 2.73 14.55
CA SER A 541 14.03 1.90 13.92
C SER A 541 14.57 0.49 13.59
N VAL A 542 15.78 0.40 13.04
CA VAL A 542 16.44 -0.91 12.76
C VAL A 542 16.69 -1.70 14.04
N VAL A 543 17.17 -1.05 15.10
CA VAL A 543 17.43 -1.72 16.40
C VAL A 543 16.13 -2.30 16.96
N VAL A 544 15.04 -1.53 16.95
CA VAL A 544 13.72 -2.02 17.41
C VAL A 544 13.24 -3.17 16.52
N LEU A 545 13.41 -3.05 15.21
CA LEU A 545 13.03 -4.08 14.25
C LEU A 545 13.76 -5.42 14.51
N VAL A 546 15.07 -5.37 14.74
CA VAL A 546 15.89 -6.56 15.06
C VAL A 546 15.43 -7.17 16.38
N ALA A 547 15.19 -6.35 17.40
CA ALA A 547 14.68 -6.82 18.69
C ALA A 547 13.32 -7.54 18.56
N LEU A 548 12.39 -7.01 17.75
CA LEU A 548 11.10 -7.66 17.48
C LEU A 548 11.27 -9.00 16.76
N ASN A 549 12.15 -9.08 15.76
CA ASN A 549 12.42 -10.33 15.06
C ASN A 549 13.05 -11.39 15.97
N ILE A 550 13.93 -11.00 16.89
CA ILE A 550 14.52 -11.93 17.86
C ILE A 550 13.48 -12.40 18.90
N TYR A 551 12.64 -11.49 19.38
CA TYR A 551 11.63 -11.80 20.40
C TYR A 551 10.54 -12.76 19.89
N PHE A 552 10.13 -12.62 18.61
CA PHE A 552 9.09 -13.44 17.98
C PHE A 552 9.66 -14.56 17.08
N TRP A 553 10.94 -14.85 17.20
CA TRP A 553 11.63 -15.89 16.39
C TRP A 553 10.92 -17.24 16.41
#